data_d422382929fb2606fdca5143bc3f31a2
#
_entry.id   d422382929fb2606fdca5143bc3f31a2
#
_cell.length_a   1.000
_cell.length_b   1.000
_cell.length_c   1.000
_cell.angle_alpha   90.00
_cell.angle_beta   90.00
_cell.angle_gamma   90.00
#
_symmetry.space_group_name_H-M   'P 1'
#
loop_
_entity.id
_entity.type
_entity.pdbx_description
1 polymer ?
#
loop_
_entity_poly.entity_id
_entity_poly.type
_entity_poly.pdbx_seq_one_letter_code
_entity_poly.pdbx_strand_id
1 'polypeptide(L)'
;MIEPILIAQHGQTQCLLHPDKANRHGLITGATGTGKTITLQTMAEGFAKLGVPVFMADIKGDLTGMSQAGAATPKLAKIIAERSLPTPEFGAFSTTLWDVFGEQGHPVRATVSDLGPLLLSRMLNLNEIQAGVLQLVFKIADDNGMLILDMKDLRAMCQHVGDNAGEFTTEYGNVSAASIGAIQRGLMQIEQQGGDKFFGEPMLNIDDFMQTDSAGRGMVNILAADKLMNSPRLYSTFLLWMLSELFENLPEVGDLDKPKLVFFFDEAHLLFNDAPKVLIERIELVVRLVRSKGVGVYFVTQNPLDIPDTVLAQLGNRVQHALRAFTPRDQKAVKSAADTMRPNPPLDVGAAITELGVGEALVSFLDEKGRPCPTERVYVMPPASQIGPITPAQRQALLSESIVAGVYEKTLDRDSAYEKLKGHAAARATQSDSKSASTAQAPAAQGGGMFDSISSGLGSILGGGGGRRTSAGEQLFKSAASSIGREVGRQIIRGVLGGIFGGSRR
;
A
#
# COMPACT_ATOMS: atom_id res chain seq x y z
N MET A 1 25.14 -18.35 8.28
CA MET A 1 24.86 -16.89 8.19
C MET A 1 24.87 -16.50 6.73
N ILE A 2 23.92 -15.69 6.33
CA ILE A 2 23.84 -15.14 4.97
C ILE A 2 24.88 -14.02 4.85
N GLU A 3 25.58 -13.94 3.72
CA GLU A 3 26.58 -12.89 3.51
C GLU A 3 25.94 -11.49 3.51
N PRO A 4 26.56 -10.52 4.19
CA PRO A 4 26.11 -9.13 4.16
C PRO A 4 26.20 -8.54 2.76
N ILE A 5 25.32 -7.59 2.46
CA ILE A 5 25.27 -6.88 1.18
C ILE A 5 26.26 -5.71 1.23
N LEU A 6 27.24 -5.67 0.33
CA LEU A 6 28.12 -4.50 0.16
C LEU A 6 27.37 -3.38 -0.56
N ILE A 7 27.10 -2.29 0.14
CA ILE A 7 26.34 -1.15 -0.39
C ILE A 7 27.27 0.00 -0.78
N ALA A 8 28.32 0.24 -0.03
CA ALA A 8 29.24 1.34 -0.31
C ALA A 8 30.65 1.01 0.19
N GLN A 9 31.66 1.64 -0.42
CA GLN A 9 33.06 1.40 -0.09
C GLN A 9 33.92 2.64 -0.32
N HIS A 10 34.96 2.82 0.49
CA HIS A 10 36.05 3.77 0.25
C HIS A 10 37.38 3.16 0.74
N GLY A 11 38.27 2.84 -0.18
CA GLY A 11 39.52 2.13 0.15
C GLY A 11 39.21 0.76 0.77
N GLN A 12 39.69 0.53 2.00
CA GLN A 12 39.43 -0.69 2.76
C GLN A 12 38.14 -0.64 3.60
N THR A 13 37.53 0.55 3.74
CA THR A 13 36.32 0.72 4.52
C THR A 13 35.12 0.27 3.69
N GLN A 14 34.44 -0.77 4.15
CA GLN A 14 33.22 -1.32 3.54
C GLN A 14 32.01 -1.07 4.42
N CYS A 15 30.93 -0.61 3.83
CA CYS A 15 29.63 -0.48 4.48
C CYS A 15 28.74 -1.66 4.07
N LEU A 16 28.58 -2.59 4.99
CA LEU A 16 27.87 -3.85 4.80
C LEU A 16 26.48 -3.76 5.45
N LEU A 17 25.45 -4.07 4.69
CA LEU A 17 24.09 -4.20 5.19
C LEU A 17 23.83 -5.66 5.56
N HIS A 18 23.63 -5.92 6.86
CA HIS A 18 23.32 -7.24 7.37
C HIS A 18 21.86 -7.62 7.07
N PRO A 19 21.59 -8.72 6.35
CA PRO A 19 20.23 -9.11 5.95
C PRO A 19 19.31 -9.37 7.15
N ASP A 20 19.80 -9.96 8.23
CA ASP A 20 19.08 -10.22 9.48
C ASP A 20 18.73 -8.93 10.27
N LYS A 21 19.31 -7.78 9.89
CA LYS A 21 18.99 -6.45 10.44
C LYS A 21 18.23 -5.56 9.46
N ALA A 22 17.97 -6.05 8.26
CA ALA A 22 17.30 -5.24 7.23
C ALA A 22 15.83 -4.94 7.56
N ASN A 23 15.15 -5.78 8.35
CA ASN A 23 13.80 -5.53 8.87
C ASN A 23 13.77 -4.46 10.00
N ARG A 24 14.92 -3.91 10.38
CA ARG A 24 15.01 -2.74 11.29
C ARG A 24 14.93 -1.43 10.53
N HIS A 25 14.42 -1.49 9.34
CA HIS A 25 14.09 -0.38 8.46
C HIS A 25 15.29 0.53 8.14
N GLY A 26 15.08 1.50 7.27
CA GLY A 26 16.14 2.41 6.89
C GLY A 26 15.66 3.72 6.29
N LEU A 27 16.61 4.62 6.11
CA LEU A 27 16.41 5.95 5.54
C LEU A 27 17.51 6.26 4.52
N ILE A 28 17.10 6.69 3.34
CA ILE A 28 18.00 7.21 2.29
C ILE A 28 17.60 8.66 2.05
N THR A 29 18.49 9.59 2.39
CA THR A 29 18.21 11.02 2.22
C THR A 29 19.27 11.73 1.38
N GLY A 30 18.90 12.88 0.81
CA GLY A 30 19.81 13.74 0.06
C GLY A 30 19.11 14.56 -1.02
N ALA A 31 19.73 15.62 -1.47
CA ALA A 31 19.19 16.47 -2.52
C ALA A 31 18.99 15.71 -3.86
N THR A 32 18.20 16.28 -4.75
CA THR A 32 17.99 15.71 -6.09
C THR A 32 19.31 15.60 -6.86
N GLY A 33 19.52 14.46 -7.52
CA GLY A 33 20.72 14.22 -8.36
C GLY A 33 21.99 13.83 -7.59
N THR A 34 21.91 13.57 -6.27
CA THR A 34 23.08 13.20 -5.43
C THR A 34 23.40 11.71 -5.43
N GLY A 35 22.46 10.84 -5.89
CA GLY A 35 22.70 9.41 -6.00
C GLY A 35 21.72 8.52 -5.24
N LYS A 36 20.63 9.07 -4.68
CA LYS A 36 19.62 8.28 -3.93
C LYS A 36 19.06 7.09 -4.72
N THR A 37 18.66 7.31 -5.98
CA THR A 37 18.13 6.26 -6.86
C THR A 37 19.16 5.14 -7.07
N ILE A 38 20.45 5.47 -7.23
CA ILE A 38 21.51 4.46 -7.34
C ILE A 38 21.66 3.65 -6.05
N THR A 39 21.61 4.31 -4.89
CA THR A 39 21.64 3.62 -3.59
C THR A 39 20.45 2.67 -3.45
N LEU A 40 19.24 3.13 -3.77
CA LEU A 40 18.03 2.32 -3.75
C LEU A 40 18.18 1.11 -4.68
N GLN A 41 18.61 1.32 -5.94
CA GLN A 41 18.82 0.27 -6.92
C GLN A 41 19.85 -0.76 -6.43
N THR A 42 21.01 -0.32 -5.93
CA THR A 42 22.06 -1.20 -5.39
C THR A 42 21.56 -2.03 -4.21
N MET A 43 20.80 -1.43 -3.29
CA MET A 43 20.22 -2.15 -2.16
C MET A 43 19.18 -3.18 -2.61
N ALA A 44 18.30 -2.79 -3.53
CA ALA A 44 17.28 -3.68 -4.09
C ALA A 44 17.88 -4.89 -4.81
N GLU A 45 18.92 -4.67 -5.62
CA GLU A 45 19.70 -5.75 -6.27
C GLU A 45 20.33 -6.70 -5.26
N GLY A 46 20.91 -6.14 -4.19
CA GLY A 46 21.50 -6.92 -3.12
C GLY A 46 20.47 -7.84 -2.44
N PHE A 47 19.30 -7.34 -2.12
CA PHE A 47 18.20 -8.13 -1.56
C PHE A 47 17.72 -9.19 -2.56
N ALA A 48 17.48 -8.80 -3.81
CA ALA A 48 17.03 -9.72 -4.85
C ALA A 48 18.02 -10.89 -5.04
N LYS A 49 19.33 -10.65 -5.05
CA LYS A 49 20.37 -11.70 -5.11
C LYS A 49 20.28 -12.69 -3.96
N LEU A 50 19.88 -12.24 -2.78
CA LEU A 50 19.68 -13.08 -1.59
C LEU A 50 18.33 -13.83 -1.61
N GLY A 51 17.53 -13.72 -2.67
CA GLY A 51 16.19 -14.32 -2.73
C GLY A 51 15.18 -13.60 -1.84
N VAL A 52 15.37 -12.30 -1.63
CA VAL A 52 14.42 -11.43 -0.93
C VAL A 52 13.72 -10.56 -1.98
N PRO A 53 12.40 -10.72 -2.17
CA PRO A 53 11.64 -9.84 -3.04
C PRO A 53 11.69 -8.39 -2.55
N VAL A 54 11.60 -7.46 -3.49
CA VAL A 54 11.54 -6.04 -3.18
C VAL A 54 10.35 -5.39 -3.86
N PHE A 55 9.78 -4.38 -3.21
CA PHE A 55 8.78 -3.50 -3.81
C PHE A 55 9.28 -2.06 -3.76
N MET A 56 9.09 -1.32 -4.85
CA MET A 56 9.46 0.08 -4.92
C MET A 56 8.47 0.88 -5.74
N ALA A 57 8.18 2.10 -5.30
CA ALA A 57 7.42 3.06 -6.08
C ALA A 57 8.40 3.86 -6.96
N ASP A 58 8.16 3.89 -8.24
CA ASP A 58 9.00 4.60 -9.24
C ASP A 58 8.24 5.81 -9.78
N ILE A 59 8.61 6.98 -9.29
CA ILE A 59 7.98 8.25 -9.66
C ILE A 59 8.53 8.80 -10.97
N LYS A 60 9.80 8.50 -11.27
CA LYS A 60 10.50 9.04 -12.44
C LYS A 60 10.58 8.07 -13.61
N GLY A 61 10.21 6.81 -13.40
CA GLY A 61 10.32 5.75 -14.39
C GLY A 61 11.74 5.23 -14.59
N ASP A 62 12.70 5.65 -13.76
CA ASP A 62 14.14 5.36 -13.93
C ASP A 62 14.57 4.04 -13.27
N LEU A 63 13.77 3.43 -12.42
CA LEU A 63 14.05 2.14 -11.78
C LEU A 63 13.73 0.94 -12.68
N THR A 64 12.93 1.12 -13.72
CA THR A 64 12.52 0.03 -14.62
C THR A 64 13.72 -0.63 -15.33
N GLY A 65 14.85 0.07 -15.45
CA GLY A 65 16.10 -0.48 -15.96
C GLY A 65 16.64 -1.69 -15.20
N MET A 66 16.21 -1.92 -13.96
CA MET A 66 16.58 -3.11 -13.19
C MET A 66 16.23 -4.43 -13.90
N SER A 67 15.24 -4.41 -14.79
CA SER A 67 14.85 -5.54 -15.63
C SER A 67 15.84 -5.85 -16.77
N GLN A 68 16.84 -5.02 -16.98
CA GLN A 68 17.84 -5.15 -18.07
C GLN A 68 19.25 -5.23 -17.49
N ALA A 69 20.12 -5.95 -18.14
CA ALA A 69 21.52 -6.00 -17.75
C ALA A 69 22.19 -4.63 -17.93
N GLY A 70 22.95 -4.22 -16.93
CA GLY A 70 23.81 -3.07 -17.02
C GLY A 70 24.95 -3.26 -18.02
N ALA A 71 25.72 -2.20 -18.26
CA ALA A 71 26.90 -2.23 -19.10
C ALA A 71 27.97 -1.29 -18.58
N ALA A 72 29.23 -1.65 -18.81
CA ALA A 72 30.39 -0.80 -18.54
C ALA A 72 30.46 0.37 -19.53
N THR A 73 29.62 1.38 -19.36
CA THR A 73 29.74 2.61 -20.15
C THR A 73 31.05 3.32 -19.84
N PRO A 74 31.63 4.10 -20.80
CA PRO A 74 32.89 4.82 -20.57
C PRO A 74 32.85 5.71 -19.32
N LYS A 75 31.69 6.33 -19.03
CA LYS A 75 31.47 7.14 -17.83
C LYS A 75 31.54 6.31 -16.56
N LEU A 76 30.86 5.16 -16.56
CA LEU A 76 30.83 4.26 -15.40
C LEU A 76 32.20 3.63 -15.13
N ALA A 77 32.88 3.17 -16.18
CA ALA A 77 34.23 2.61 -16.09
C ALA A 77 35.24 3.64 -15.52
N LYS A 78 35.14 4.90 -15.93
CA LYS A 78 35.93 6.00 -15.37
C LYS A 78 35.67 6.20 -13.88
N ILE A 79 34.40 6.24 -13.45
CA ILE A 79 34.01 6.41 -12.05
C ILE A 79 34.53 5.23 -11.21
N ILE A 80 34.38 3.99 -11.68
CA ILE A 80 34.86 2.79 -11.01
C ILE A 80 36.38 2.87 -10.80
N ALA A 81 37.14 3.23 -11.84
CA ALA A 81 38.59 3.35 -11.77
C ALA A 81 39.03 4.48 -10.81
N GLU A 82 38.44 5.68 -10.92
CA GLU A 82 38.81 6.85 -10.11
C GLU A 82 38.53 6.60 -8.61
N ARG A 83 37.48 5.82 -8.28
CA ARG A 83 37.08 5.54 -6.91
C ARG A 83 37.56 4.20 -6.38
N SER A 84 38.29 3.45 -7.19
CA SER A 84 38.79 2.10 -6.86
C SER A 84 37.68 1.16 -6.39
N LEU A 85 36.51 1.23 -7.04
CA LEU A 85 35.38 0.38 -6.74
C LEU A 85 35.46 -0.95 -7.50
N PRO A 86 34.92 -2.06 -6.96
CA PRO A 86 34.75 -3.28 -7.69
C PRO A 86 33.82 -3.09 -8.90
N THR A 87 34.18 -3.71 -10.03
CA THR A 87 33.27 -3.74 -11.19
C THR A 87 32.10 -4.67 -10.89
N PRO A 88 30.84 -4.25 -11.03
CA PRO A 88 29.71 -5.13 -10.80
C PRO A 88 29.64 -6.23 -11.86
N GLU A 89 29.13 -7.39 -11.46
CA GLU A 89 28.71 -8.43 -12.40
C GLU A 89 27.39 -7.98 -13.03
N PHE A 90 27.48 -7.44 -14.26
CA PHE A 90 26.31 -6.91 -14.96
C PHE A 90 25.28 -8.00 -15.23
N GLY A 91 24.02 -7.74 -14.90
CA GLY A 91 22.93 -8.68 -15.06
C GLY A 91 21.57 -8.01 -14.88
N ALA A 92 20.55 -8.66 -15.39
CA ALA A 92 19.15 -8.28 -15.22
C ALA A 92 18.55 -8.93 -13.97
N PHE A 93 17.53 -8.30 -13.44
CA PHE A 93 16.73 -8.82 -12.34
C PHE A 93 15.30 -9.09 -12.81
N SER A 94 14.74 -10.22 -12.38
CA SER A 94 13.36 -10.56 -12.69
C SER A 94 12.42 -9.52 -12.09
N THR A 95 11.65 -8.84 -12.94
CA THR A 95 10.91 -7.63 -12.58
C THR A 95 9.45 -7.77 -12.97
N THR A 96 8.55 -7.41 -12.05
CA THR A 96 7.11 -7.25 -12.30
C THR A 96 6.77 -5.77 -12.23
N LEU A 97 6.10 -5.26 -13.26
CA LEU A 97 5.66 -3.87 -13.33
C LEU A 97 4.19 -3.76 -12.90
N TRP A 98 3.91 -2.84 -12.02
CA TRP A 98 2.59 -2.56 -11.47
C TRP A 98 2.17 -1.12 -11.78
N ASP A 99 0.88 -0.89 -11.97
CA ASP A 99 0.33 0.45 -12.24
C ASP A 99 -1.14 0.52 -11.79
N VAL A 100 -1.48 1.49 -10.98
CA VAL A 100 -2.88 1.71 -10.58
C VAL A 100 -3.78 1.97 -11.79
N PHE A 101 -3.24 2.61 -12.84
CA PHE A 101 -3.99 2.95 -14.05
C PHE A 101 -3.98 1.83 -15.11
N GLY A 102 -3.12 0.81 -14.94
CA GLY A 102 -3.00 -0.32 -15.88
C GLY A 102 -2.40 0.04 -17.24
N GLU A 103 -1.67 1.14 -17.34
CA GLU A 103 -1.08 1.62 -18.60
C GLU A 103 0.40 1.22 -18.74
N GLN A 104 1.13 1.24 -17.64
CA GLN A 104 2.57 0.99 -17.59
C GLN A 104 2.96 -0.30 -16.87
N GLY A 105 1.99 -0.97 -16.24
CA GLY A 105 2.15 -2.17 -15.45
C GLY A 105 0.85 -2.94 -15.32
N HIS A 106 0.89 -4.09 -14.65
CA HIS A 106 -0.31 -4.83 -14.28
C HIS A 106 -1.18 -3.98 -13.35
N PRO A 107 -2.50 -3.94 -13.56
CA PRO A 107 -3.39 -3.14 -12.74
C PRO A 107 -3.33 -3.54 -11.27
N VAL A 108 -3.22 -2.56 -10.39
CA VAL A 108 -3.31 -2.76 -8.95
C VAL A 108 -4.64 -2.23 -8.45
N ARG A 109 -5.44 -3.10 -7.82
CA ARG A 109 -6.74 -2.74 -7.25
C ARG A 109 -6.86 -3.15 -5.81
N ALA A 110 -7.67 -2.37 -5.09
CA ALA A 110 -8.17 -2.68 -3.77
C ALA A 110 -9.69 -2.60 -3.77
N THR A 111 -10.37 -3.36 -2.93
CA THR A 111 -11.78 -3.08 -2.72
C THR A 111 -11.97 -1.91 -1.75
N VAL A 112 -13.10 -1.24 -1.86
CA VAL A 112 -13.45 -0.16 -0.93
C VAL A 112 -13.54 -0.69 0.50
N SER A 113 -14.04 -1.93 0.67
CA SER A 113 -14.11 -2.59 1.97
C SER A 113 -12.74 -2.85 2.58
N ASP A 114 -11.74 -3.26 1.78
CA ASP A 114 -10.38 -3.51 2.27
C ASP A 114 -9.68 -2.23 2.71
N LEU A 115 -9.89 -1.13 2.00
CA LEU A 115 -9.34 0.16 2.40
C LEU A 115 -9.95 0.63 3.73
N GLY A 116 -11.25 0.39 3.90
CA GLY A 116 -12.01 0.74 5.07
C GLY A 116 -12.27 2.23 5.26
N PRO A 117 -13.17 2.59 6.18
CA PRO A 117 -13.65 3.97 6.33
C PRO A 117 -12.57 4.95 6.82
N LEU A 118 -11.56 4.48 7.56
CA LEU A 118 -10.50 5.35 8.09
C LEU A 118 -9.60 5.91 6.97
N LEU A 119 -9.07 5.05 6.12
CA LEU A 119 -8.21 5.47 5.01
C LEU A 119 -9.00 6.23 3.96
N LEU A 120 -10.24 5.81 3.69
CA LEU A 120 -11.15 6.54 2.81
C LEU A 120 -11.47 7.94 3.31
N SER A 121 -11.75 8.11 4.61
CA SER A 121 -12.02 9.43 5.19
C SER A 121 -10.88 10.41 4.93
N ARG A 122 -9.64 9.93 5.03
CA ARG A 122 -8.47 10.71 4.68
C ARG A 122 -8.41 11.05 3.19
N MET A 123 -8.55 10.03 2.34
CA MET A 123 -8.49 10.20 0.90
C MET A 123 -9.54 11.21 0.40
N LEU A 124 -10.75 11.16 0.98
CA LEU A 124 -11.86 12.07 0.69
C LEU A 124 -11.74 13.42 1.42
N ASN A 125 -10.74 13.62 2.29
CA ASN A 125 -10.54 14.82 3.10
C ASN A 125 -11.77 15.18 3.97
N LEU A 126 -12.33 14.18 4.65
CA LEU A 126 -13.49 14.34 5.52
C LEU A 126 -13.10 14.88 6.90
N ASN A 127 -13.94 15.72 7.48
CA ASN A 127 -13.83 16.09 8.88
C ASN A 127 -14.34 14.95 9.80
N GLU A 128 -14.16 15.08 11.12
CA GLU A 128 -14.53 14.03 12.09
C GLU A 128 -16.00 13.62 12.03
N ILE A 129 -16.93 14.58 11.83
CA ILE A 129 -18.36 14.30 11.71
C ILE A 129 -18.66 13.51 10.43
N GLN A 130 -18.10 13.92 9.32
CA GLN A 130 -18.27 13.25 8.02
C GLN A 130 -17.62 11.85 8.04
N ALA A 131 -16.44 11.73 8.66
CA ALA A 131 -15.78 10.44 8.87
C ALA A 131 -16.63 9.48 9.72
N GLY A 132 -17.28 10.00 10.78
CA GLY A 132 -18.24 9.24 11.58
C GLY A 132 -19.43 8.75 10.75
N VAL A 133 -19.99 9.59 9.87
CA VAL A 133 -21.08 9.18 8.96
C VAL A 133 -20.58 8.12 7.96
N LEU A 134 -19.37 8.25 7.43
CA LEU A 134 -18.80 7.21 6.56
C LEU A 134 -18.63 5.87 7.30
N GLN A 135 -18.18 5.88 8.56
CA GLN A 135 -18.12 4.68 9.39
C GLN A 135 -19.49 4.03 9.56
N LEU A 136 -20.55 4.83 9.77
CA LEU A 136 -21.92 4.32 9.84
C LEU A 136 -22.37 3.66 8.54
N VAL A 137 -22.04 4.25 7.38
CA VAL A 137 -22.35 3.67 6.06
C VAL A 137 -21.72 2.27 5.93
N PHE A 138 -20.45 2.11 6.33
CA PHE A 138 -19.79 0.80 6.33
C PHE A 138 -20.46 -0.18 7.30
N LYS A 139 -20.76 0.26 8.52
CA LYS A 139 -21.43 -0.57 9.53
C LYS A 139 -22.78 -1.07 9.03
N ILE A 140 -23.61 -0.18 8.46
CA ILE A 140 -24.91 -0.54 7.89
C ILE A 140 -24.75 -1.53 6.74
N ALA A 141 -23.74 -1.35 5.87
CA ALA A 141 -23.45 -2.29 4.80
C ALA A 141 -23.09 -3.67 5.33
N ASP A 142 -22.21 -3.74 6.32
CA ASP A 142 -21.78 -4.99 6.96
C ASP A 142 -22.96 -5.74 7.60
N ASP A 143 -23.79 -5.02 8.39
CA ASP A 143 -24.95 -5.61 9.08
C ASP A 143 -26.00 -6.15 8.10
N ASN A 144 -26.09 -5.58 6.89
CA ASN A 144 -27.01 -6.02 5.84
C ASN A 144 -26.36 -6.94 4.79
N GLY A 145 -25.10 -7.34 4.96
CA GLY A 145 -24.38 -8.21 4.05
C GLY A 145 -24.22 -7.61 2.63
N MET A 146 -24.07 -6.28 2.57
CA MET A 146 -23.86 -5.53 1.32
C MET A 146 -22.38 -5.31 1.10
N LEU A 147 -21.81 -5.92 0.06
CA LEU A 147 -20.41 -5.77 -0.29
C LEU A 147 -20.16 -4.40 -0.92
N ILE A 148 -19.15 -3.68 -0.44
CA ILE A 148 -18.69 -2.42 -1.03
C ILE A 148 -17.36 -2.70 -1.72
N LEU A 149 -17.40 -3.09 -2.99
CA LEU A 149 -16.24 -3.52 -3.75
C LEU A 149 -15.58 -2.35 -4.49
N ASP A 150 -16.39 -1.48 -5.06
CA ASP A 150 -15.93 -0.35 -5.84
C ASP A 150 -16.62 0.98 -5.47
N MET A 151 -16.33 2.02 -6.23
CA MET A 151 -16.86 3.38 -5.98
C MET A 151 -18.36 3.48 -6.23
N LYS A 152 -18.92 2.69 -7.17
CA LYS A 152 -20.38 2.70 -7.45
C LYS A 152 -21.16 2.13 -6.26
N ASP A 153 -20.60 1.10 -5.59
CA ASP A 153 -21.18 0.50 -4.39
C ASP A 153 -21.24 1.49 -3.24
N LEU A 154 -20.10 2.13 -2.94
CA LEU A 154 -20.03 3.11 -1.87
C LEU A 154 -20.97 4.29 -2.12
N ARG A 155 -21.07 4.73 -3.36
CA ARG A 155 -22.00 5.80 -3.77
C ARG A 155 -23.45 5.39 -3.55
N ALA A 156 -23.81 4.19 -3.98
CA ALA A 156 -25.15 3.62 -3.78
C ALA A 156 -25.50 3.46 -2.30
N MET A 157 -24.54 2.98 -1.49
CA MET A 157 -24.71 2.87 -0.04
C MET A 157 -24.88 4.22 0.63
N CYS A 158 -24.08 5.23 0.29
CA CYS A 158 -24.24 6.59 0.78
C CYS A 158 -25.61 7.17 0.42
N GLN A 159 -26.08 6.97 -0.81
CA GLN A 159 -27.42 7.37 -1.26
C GLN A 159 -28.51 6.67 -0.44
N HIS A 160 -28.43 5.34 -0.33
CA HIS A 160 -29.40 4.53 0.44
C HIS A 160 -29.50 4.97 1.90
N VAL A 161 -28.36 5.16 2.56
CA VAL A 161 -28.33 5.60 3.97
C VAL A 161 -28.84 7.03 4.12
N GLY A 162 -28.57 7.91 3.16
CA GLY A 162 -29.08 9.28 3.14
C GLY A 162 -30.59 9.34 2.96
N ASP A 163 -31.13 8.59 1.99
CA ASP A 163 -32.56 8.53 1.69
C ASP A 163 -33.40 7.90 2.81
N ASN A 164 -32.80 6.98 3.57
CA ASN A 164 -33.45 6.27 4.68
C ASN A 164 -32.89 6.69 6.07
N ALA A 165 -32.32 7.89 6.19
CA ALA A 165 -31.66 8.36 7.41
C ALA A 165 -32.54 8.25 8.67
N GLY A 166 -33.86 8.44 8.53
CA GLY A 166 -34.82 8.29 9.64
C GLY A 166 -34.89 6.87 10.21
N GLU A 167 -34.75 5.85 9.38
CA GLU A 167 -34.78 4.43 9.81
C GLU A 167 -33.52 4.07 10.62
N PHE A 168 -32.39 4.66 10.23
CA PHE A 168 -31.08 4.37 10.83
C PHE A 168 -30.77 5.19 12.09
N THR A 169 -31.48 6.31 12.32
CA THR A 169 -31.19 7.26 13.41
C THR A 169 -31.26 6.61 14.79
N THR A 170 -32.23 5.72 15.03
CA THR A 170 -32.41 5.09 16.34
C THR A 170 -31.31 4.10 16.67
N GLU A 171 -30.81 3.37 15.70
CA GLU A 171 -29.84 2.28 15.89
C GLU A 171 -28.39 2.76 15.73
N TYR A 172 -28.14 3.61 14.74
CA TYR A 172 -26.78 4.00 14.33
C TYR A 172 -26.46 5.47 14.60
N GLY A 173 -27.43 6.29 14.98
CA GLY A 173 -27.24 7.72 15.21
C GLY A 173 -27.59 8.59 14.02
N ASN A 174 -27.45 9.91 14.19
CA ASN A 174 -27.92 10.90 13.22
C ASN A 174 -27.02 10.95 11.96
N VAL A 175 -27.62 10.74 10.81
CA VAL A 175 -26.99 10.88 9.49
C VAL A 175 -27.50 12.16 8.81
N SER A 176 -26.64 13.17 8.69
CA SER A 176 -27.04 14.43 8.04
C SER A 176 -26.86 14.37 6.52
N ALA A 177 -27.83 14.93 5.78
CA ALA A 177 -27.73 15.08 4.32
C ALA A 177 -26.48 15.88 3.90
N ALA A 178 -26.05 16.84 4.72
CA ALA A 178 -24.84 17.63 4.49
C ALA A 178 -23.57 16.78 4.49
N SER A 179 -23.48 15.80 5.44
CA SER A 179 -22.36 14.86 5.51
C SER A 179 -22.36 13.89 4.34
N ILE A 180 -23.51 13.32 3.97
CA ILE A 180 -23.65 12.48 2.77
C ILE A 180 -23.22 13.25 1.52
N GLY A 181 -23.69 14.49 1.35
CA GLY A 181 -23.30 15.34 0.23
C GLY A 181 -21.80 15.66 0.19
N ALA A 182 -21.14 15.80 1.34
CA ALA A 182 -19.69 15.98 1.40
C ALA A 182 -18.94 14.72 0.97
N ILE A 183 -19.35 13.54 1.44
CA ILE A 183 -18.79 12.26 1.03
C ILE A 183 -18.95 12.06 -0.48
N GLN A 184 -20.15 12.28 -1.03
CA GLN A 184 -20.43 12.16 -2.48
C GLN A 184 -19.52 13.06 -3.33
N ARG A 185 -19.29 14.32 -2.90
CA ARG A 185 -18.37 15.24 -3.59
C ARG A 185 -16.93 14.76 -3.53
N GLY A 186 -16.49 14.24 -2.37
CA GLY A 186 -15.16 13.64 -2.22
C GLY A 186 -14.97 12.44 -3.16
N LEU A 187 -15.96 11.55 -3.25
CA LEU A 187 -15.96 10.40 -4.17
C LEU A 187 -15.81 10.87 -5.63
N MET A 188 -16.58 11.88 -6.05
CA MET A 188 -16.46 12.43 -7.41
C MET A 188 -15.05 12.96 -7.70
N GLN A 189 -14.42 13.64 -6.73
CA GLN A 189 -13.05 14.13 -6.90
C GLN A 189 -12.03 13.01 -7.07
N ILE A 190 -12.17 11.94 -6.30
CA ILE A 190 -11.26 10.77 -6.40
C ILE A 190 -11.47 10.01 -7.70
N GLU A 191 -12.71 9.85 -8.17
CA GLU A 191 -12.99 9.27 -9.50
C GLU A 191 -12.28 10.04 -10.62
N GLN A 192 -12.33 11.38 -10.59
CA GLN A 192 -11.63 12.22 -11.57
C GLN A 192 -10.12 12.08 -11.52
N GLN A 193 -9.57 11.61 -10.40
CA GLN A 193 -8.15 11.35 -10.20
C GLN A 193 -7.74 9.89 -10.48
N GLY A 194 -8.65 9.06 -10.99
CA GLY A 194 -8.40 7.67 -11.32
C GLY A 194 -8.77 6.68 -10.21
N GLY A 195 -9.56 7.11 -9.22
CA GLY A 195 -10.07 6.22 -8.18
C GLY A 195 -10.94 5.08 -8.74
N ASP A 196 -11.61 5.32 -9.86
CA ASP A 196 -12.36 4.29 -10.60
C ASP A 196 -11.48 3.16 -11.14
N LYS A 197 -10.18 3.39 -11.32
CA LYS A 197 -9.19 2.39 -11.74
C LYS A 197 -8.60 1.64 -10.55
N PHE A 198 -8.46 2.34 -9.42
CA PHE A 198 -7.90 1.75 -8.21
C PHE A 198 -8.89 0.87 -7.46
N PHE A 199 -10.18 1.27 -7.39
CA PHE A 199 -11.17 0.48 -6.67
C PHE A 199 -11.85 -0.56 -7.55
N GLY A 200 -11.85 -1.81 -7.07
CA GLY A 200 -12.51 -2.93 -7.74
C GLY A 200 -11.77 -4.25 -7.62
N GLU A 201 -12.21 -5.21 -8.42
CA GLU A 201 -11.66 -6.55 -8.45
C GLU A 201 -11.08 -6.91 -9.85
N PRO A 202 -10.12 -7.83 -9.92
CA PRO A 202 -9.51 -8.58 -8.83
C PRO A 202 -8.64 -7.69 -7.95
N MET A 203 -8.75 -7.87 -6.63
CA MET A 203 -7.89 -7.21 -5.67
C MET A 203 -6.47 -7.77 -5.76
N LEU A 204 -5.47 -6.93 -5.54
CA LEU A 204 -4.08 -7.34 -5.46
C LEU A 204 -3.87 -8.39 -4.36
N ASN A 205 -3.23 -9.50 -4.72
CA ASN A 205 -2.76 -10.48 -3.75
C ASN A 205 -1.33 -10.14 -3.33
N ILE A 206 -1.11 -9.91 -2.04
CA ILE A 206 0.21 -9.61 -1.48
C ILE A 206 1.23 -10.73 -1.74
N ASP A 207 0.79 -11.98 -1.84
CA ASP A 207 1.67 -13.12 -2.13
C ASP A 207 2.36 -13.00 -3.50
N ASP A 208 1.77 -12.26 -4.45
CA ASP A 208 2.36 -12.02 -5.75
C ASP A 208 3.58 -11.09 -5.70
N PHE A 209 3.74 -10.34 -4.60
CA PHE A 209 4.96 -9.57 -4.37
C PHE A 209 6.10 -10.40 -3.76
N MET A 210 5.79 -11.55 -3.15
CA MET A 210 6.75 -12.36 -2.41
C MET A 210 7.32 -13.53 -3.25
N GLN A 211 7.25 -13.42 -4.57
CA GLN A 211 7.73 -14.45 -5.48
C GLN A 211 9.25 -14.38 -5.67
N THR A 212 9.81 -15.52 -6.06
CA THR A 212 11.20 -15.64 -6.51
C THR A 212 11.24 -16.17 -7.94
N ASP A 213 12.30 -15.85 -8.66
CA ASP A 213 12.53 -16.40 -10.00
C ASP A 213 13.04 -17.86 -9.95
N SER A 214 13.19 -18.47 -11.12
CA SER A 214 13.67 -19.86 -11.25
C SER A 214 15.08 -20.10 -10.72
N ALA A 215 15.88 -19.03 -10.53
CA ALA A 215 17.20 -19.08 -9.93
C ALA A 215 17.15 -18.83 -8.41
N GLY A 216 15.97 -18.68 -7.82
CA GLY A 216 15.78 -18.40 -6.40
C GLY A 216 16.07 -16.95 -6.01
N ARG A 217 16.22 -16.02 -6.96
CA ARG A 217 16.38 -14.60 -6.69
C ARG A 217 15.02 -13.97 -6.42
N GLY A 218 14.97 -12.99 -5.53
CA GLY A 218 13.74 -12.25 -5.23
C GLY A 218 13.24 -11.43 -6.44
N MET A 219 11.92 -11.41 -6.65
CA MET A 219 11.31 -10.57 -7.67
C MET A 219 11.43 -9.09 -7.31
N VAL A 220 11.69 -8.26 -8.31
CA VAL A 220 11.70 -6.81 -8.18
C VAL A 220 10.34 -6.29 -8.65
N ASN A 221 9.54 -5.80 -7.71
CA ASN A 221 8.22 -5.24 -7.98
C ASN A 221 8.32 -3.73 -8.09
N ILE A 222 7.99 -3.16 -9.23
CA ILE A 222 8.08 -1.71 -9.50
C ILE A 222 6.69 -1.17 -9.79
N LEU A 223 6.22 -0.25 -8.96
CA LEU A 223 4.98 0.49 -9.17
C LEU A 223 5.27 1.77 -9.97
N ALA A 224 4.67 1.92 -11.15
CA ALA A 224 4.66 3.17 -11.88
C ALA A 224 3.84 4.21 -11.08
N ALA A 225 4.50 5.24 -10.55
CA ALA A 225 3.90 6.23 -9.68
C ALA A 225 3.93 7.66 -10.24
N ASP A 226 4.37 7.85 -11.50
CA ASP A 226 4.48 9.14 -12.18
C ASP A 226 3.12 9.87 -12.25
N LYS A 227 2.05 9.17 -12.60
CA LYS A 227 0.68 9.73 -12.60
C LYS A 227 0.10 9.88 -11.21
N LEU A 228 0.42 8.97 -10.29
CA LEU A 228 -0.03 9.04 -8.90
C LEU A 228 0.48 10.28 -8.17
N MET A 229 1.62 10.83 -8.57
CA MET A 229 2.15 12.09 -8.04
C MET A 229 1.22 13.29 -8.25
N ASN A 230 0.37 13.25 -9.27
CA ASN A 230 -0.67 14.27 -9.49
C ASN A 230 -1.84 14.15 -8.50
N SER A 231 -1.89 13.05 -7.74
CA SER A 231 -2.89 12.75 -6.73
C SER A 231 -2.22 12.30 -5.42
N PRO A 232 -1.54 13.19 -4.67
CA PRO A 232 -0.73 12.81 -3.51
C PRO A 232 -1.52 12.04 -2.43
N ARG A 233 -2.83 12.35 -2.29
CA ARG A 233 -3.71 11.63 -1.35
C ARG A 233 -3.95 10.19 -1.79
N LEU A 234 -4.21 9.96 -3.06
CA LEU A 234 -4.38 8.61 -3.61
C LEU A 234 -3.07 7.81 -3.42
N TYR A 235 -1.94 8.41 -3.78
CA TYR A 235 -0.62 7.79 -3.61
C TYR A 235 -0.34 7.41 -2.15
N SER A 236 -0.46 8.36 -1.23
CA SER A 236 -0.20 8.09 0.19
C SER A 236 -1.18 7.08 0.79
N THR A 237 -2.46 7.11 0.39
CA THR A 237 -3.46 6.15 0.86
C THR A 237 -3.19 4.75 0.32
N PHE A 238 -2.80 4.65 -0.96
CA PHE A 238 -2.36 3.40 -1.57
C PHE A 238 -1.19 2.77 -0.81
N LEU A 239 -0.13 3.54 -0.53
CA LEU A 239 1.04 3.04 0.19
C LEU A 239 0.69 2.58 1.62
N LEU A 240 -0.20 3.31 2.29
CA LEU A 240 -0.67 2.94 3.63
C LEU A 240 -1.53 1.68 3.62
N TRP A 241 -2.42 1.57 2.64
CA TRP A 241 -3.20 0.36 2.45
C TRP A 241 -2.28 -0.85 2.22
N MET A 242 -1.28 -0.70 1.35
CA MET A 242 -0.29 -1.73 1.08
C MET A 242 0.44 -2.21 2.34
N LEU A 243 0.93 -1.26 3.17
CA LEU A 243 1.56 -1.58 4.44
C LEU A 243 0.59 -2.28 5.42
N SER A 244 -0.68 -1.86 5.43
CA SER A 244 -1.70 -2.47 6.28
C SER A 244 -2.01 -3.89 5.83
N GLU A 245 -2.12 -4.13 4.53
CA GLU A 245 -2.31 -5.46 3.95
C GLU A 245 -1.16 -6.41 4.32
N LEU A 246 0.08 -5.94 4.26
CA LEU A 246 1.23 -6.72 4.71
C LEU A 246 1.15 -7.07 6.19
N PHE A 247 0.76 -6.11 7.02
CA PHE A 247 0.62 -6.33 8.44
C PHE A 247 -0.49 -7.34 8.76
N GLU A 248 -1.64 -7.26 8.08
CA GLU A 248 -2.79 -8.12 8.33
C GLU A 248 -2.59 -9.55 7.80
N ASN A 249 -1.99 -9.70 6.63
CA ASN A 249 -1.91 -11.00 5.94
C ASN A 249 -0.66 -11.81 6.26
N LEU A 250 0.45 -11.16 6.67
CA LEU A 250 1.67 -11.89 6.97
C LEU A 250 1.65 -12.44 8.40
N PRO A 251 2.09 -13.71 8.61
CA PRO A 251 2.26 -14.26 9.96
C PRO A 251 3.44 -13.61 10.67
N GLU A 252 3.42 -13.59 11.99
CA GLU A 252 4.60 -13.25 12.78
C GLU A 252 5.67 -14.33 12.63
N VAL A 253 6.91 -13.93 12.40
CA VAL A 253 8.01 -14.85 12.05
C VAL A 253 9.21 -14.74 12.97
N GLY A 254 9.22 -13.78 13.89
CA GLY A 254 10.37 -13.54 14.77
C GLY A 254 11.60 -12.99 14.03
N ASP A 255 12.78 -13.27 14.56
CA ASP A 255 14.05 -12.84 13.95
C ASP A 255 14.46 -13.87 12.87
N LEU A 256 14.41 -13.45 11.63
CA LEU A 256 14.83 -14.22 10.45
C LEU A 256 16.24 -13.85 10.02
N ASP A 257 16.95 -14.76 9.36
CA ASP A 257 18.28 -14.52 8.77
C ASP A 257 18.24 -13.50 7.62
N LYS A 258 17.06 -13.31 6.99
CA LYS A 258 16.79 -12.31 5.95
C LYS A 258 15.33 -11.90 5.96
N PRO A 259 14.97 -10.71 5.48
CA PRO A 259 13.56 -10.30 5.34
C PRO A 259 12.79 -11.22 4.39
N LYS A 260 11.46 -11.27 4.57
CA LYS A 260 10.54 -11.85 3.59
C LYS A 260 10.27 -10.92 2.41
N LEU A 261 10.30 -9.62 2.65
CA LEU A 261 10.04 -8.58 1.67
C LEU A 261 10.69 -7.28 2.14
N VAL A 262 11.20 -6.49 1.20
CA VAL A 262 11.69 -5.13 1.48
C VAL A 262 10.91 -4.12 0.65
N PHE A 263 10.41 -3.08 1.32
CA PHE A 263 9.70 -1.96 0.73
C PHE A 263 10.57 -0.73 0.66
N PHE A 264 10.62 -0.08 -0.51
CA PHE A 264 11.22 1.24 -0.69
C PHE A 264 10.12 2.25 -1.03
N PHE A 265 9.93 3.23 -0.17
CA PHE A 265 9.01 4.34 -0.39
C PHE A 265 9.78 5.55 -0.88
N ASP A 266 9.77 5.77 -2.20
CA ASP A 266 10.32 6.99 -2.76
C ASP A 266 9.40 8.18 -2.51
N GLU A 267 10.00 9.38 -2.41
CA GLU A 267 9.33 10.63 -2.02
C GLU A 267 8.45 10.46 -0.76
N ALA A 268 9.02 9.84 0.26
CA ALA A 268 8.32 9.47 1.49
C ALA A 268 7.65 10.64 2.23
N HIS A 269 8.06 11.89 1.93
CA HIS A 269 7.40 13.08 2.47
C HIS A 269 5.90 13.13 2.15
N LEU A 270 5.45 12.51 1.05
CA LEU A 270 4.03 12.47 0.66
C LEU A 270 3.15 11.67 1.63
N LEU A 271 3.75 10.76 2.39
CA LEU A 271 3.04 10.01 3.42
C LEU A 271 2.68 10.89 4.62
N PHE A 272 3.52 11.90 4.90
CA PHE A 272 3.47 12.68 6.13
C PHE A 272 2.95 14.11 5.93
N ASN A 273 3.07 14.66 4.72
CA ASN A 273 2.60 16.01 4.41
C ASN A 273 1.08 16.12 4.61
N ASP A 274 0.66 17.13 5.37
CA ASP A 274 -0.74 17.39 5.72
C ASP A 274 -1.47 16.20 6.34
N ALA A 275 -0.73 15.23 6.88
CA ALA A 275 -1.28 14.05 7.52
C ALA A 275 -1.85 14.38 8.90
N PRO A 276 -3.11 14.01 9.21
CA PRO A 276 -3.64 14.12 10.56
C PRO A 276 -2.80 13.32 11.56
N LYS A 277 -2.71 13.80 12.81
CA LYS A 277 -1.92 13.15 13.86
C LYS A 277 -2.24 11.66 14.04
N VAL A 278 -3.52 11.31 14.04
CA VAL A 278 -3.98 9.90 14.13
C VAL A 278 -3.38 9.02 13.04
N LEU A 279 -3.16 9.57 11.86
CA LEU A 279 -2.60 8.82 10.75
C LEU A 279 -1.09 8.65 10.86
N ILE A 280 -0.36 9.68 11.31
CA ILE A 280 1.08 9.59 11.63
C ILE A 280 1.28 8.49 12.67
N GLU A 281 0.46 8.47 13.73
CA GLU A 281 0.48 7.42 14.76
C GLU A 281 0.21 6.02 14.17
N ARG A 282 -0.67 5.92 13.18
CA ARG A 282 -0.92 4.66 12.45
C ARG A 282 0.27 4.21 11.62
N ILE A 283 0.88 5.13 10.87
CA ILE A 283 2.09 4.82 10.09
C ILE A 283 3.21 4.33 11.01
N GLU A 284 3.44 5.03 12.11
CA GLU A 284 4.42 4.65 13.11
C GLU A 284 4.15 3.24 13.66
N LEU A 285 2.90 2.97 14.03
CA LEU A 285 2.49 1.66 14.54
C LEU A 285 2.72 0.56 13.49
N VAL A 286 2.27 0.76 12.25
CA VAL A 286 2.42 -0.23 11.18
C VAL A 286 3.90 -0.47 10.88
N VAL A 287 4.71 0.57 10.71
CA VAL A 287 6.16 0.44 10.48
C VAL A 287 6.82 -0.37 11.61
N ARG A 288 6.48 -0.11 12.86
CA ARG A 288 6.98 -0.87 14.00
C ARG A 288 6.56 -2.33 13.98
N LEU A 289 5.31 -2.61 13.62
CA LEU A 289 4.73 -3.96 13.68
C LEU A 289 5.11 -4.84 12.49
N VAL A 290 5.26 -4.30 11.28
CA VAL A 290 5.65 -5.10 10.11
C VAL A 290 7.05 -5.71 10.24
N ARG A 291 7.87 -5.17 11.15
CA ARG A 291 9.15 -5.78 11.51
C ARG A 291 8.98 -7.22 12.02
N SER A 292 8.02 -7.49 12.91
CA SER A 292 7.75 -8.84 13.42
C SER A 292 7.22 -9.80 12.35
N LYS A 293 6.75 -9.25 11.22
CA LYS A 293 6.32 -9.99 10.02
C LYS A 293 7.48 -10.28 9.05
N GLY A 294 8.70 -9.84 9.38
CA GLY A 294 9.87 -9.99 8.54
C GLY A 294 9.95 -9.01 7.37
N VAL A 295 9.26 -7.88 7.44
CA VAL A 295 9.27 -6.86 6.38
C VAL A 295 10.22 -5.72 6.74
N GLY A 296 11.13 -5.38 5.82
CA GLY A 296 11.97 -4.19 5.87
C GLY A 296 11.28 -3.02 5.17
N VAL A 297 11.33 -1.82 5.76
CA VAL A 297 10.79 -0.59 5.17
C VAL A 297 11.88 0.45 5.08
N TYR A 298 12.12 0.97 3.89
CA TYR A 298 13.13 2.00 3.62
C TYR A 298 12.46 3.23 3.02
N PHE A 299 12.55 4.34 3.73
CA PHE A 299 12.08 5.62 3.23
C PHE A 299 13.16 6.34 2.44
N VAL A 300 12.79 6.87 1.29
CA VAL A 300 13.66 7.68 0.45
C VAL A 300 13.05 9.08 0.35
N THR A 301 13.79 10.11 0.74
CA THR A 301 13.30 11.49 0.73
C THR A 301 14.42 12.48 0.45
N GLN A 302 14.07 13.69 0.11
CA GLN A 302 15.03 14.76 -0.15
C GLN A 302 15.52 15.42 1.13
N ASN A 303 14.71 15.40 2.19
CA ASN A 303 15.01 16.07 3.45
C ASN A 303 14.67 15.16 4.65
N PRO A 304 15.60 14.90 5.58
CA PRO A 304 15.33 14.08 6.75
C PRO A 304 14.23 14.67 7.67
N LEU A 305 14.01 15.99 7.64
CA LEU A 305 12.94 16.64 8.39
C LEU A 305 11.53 16.37 7.87
N ASP A 306 11.41 15.73 6.71
CA ASP A 306 10.12 15.33 6.16
C ASP A 306 9.53 14.11 6.87
N ILE A 307 10.36 13.37 7.60
CA ILE A 307 9.95 12.19 8.36
C ILE A 307 9.75 12.59 9.83
N PRO A 308 8.59 12.31 10.43
CA PRO A 308 8.36 12.56 11.86
C PRO A 308 9.38 11.86 12.75
N ASP A 309 9.80 12.50 13.84
CA ASP A 309 10.82 11.96 14.74
C ASP A 309 10.46 10.58 15.30
N THR A 310 9.18 10.32 15.54
CA THR A 310 8.67 9.03 16.03
C THR A 310 8.88 7.89 15.02
N VAL A 311 8.73 8.17 13.73
CA VAL A 311 9.03 7.23 12.64
C VAL A 311 10.54 7.15 12.42
N LEU A 312 11.24 8.31 12.40
CA LEU A 312 12.69 8.38 12.21
C LEU A 312 13.45 7.52 13.23
N ALA A 313 12.96 7.45 14.48
CA ALA A 313 13.51 6.62 15.54
C ALA A 313 13.46 5.10 15.27
N GLN A 314 12.61 4.65 14.33
CA GLN A 314 12.50 3.25 13.93
C GLN A 314 13.47 2.86 12.80
N LEU A 315 14.11 3.86 12.15
CA LEU A 315 14.92 3.67 10.94
C LEU A 315 16.39 3.47 11.32
N GLY A 316 16.80 2.21 11.50
CA GLY A 316 18.14 1.87 12.00
C GLY A 316 19.26 1.98 10.95
N ASN A 317 18.97 1.70 9.70
CA ASN A 317 19.95 1.70 8.60
C ASN A 317 19.88 3.03 7.84
N ARG A 318 20.99 3.79 7.80
CA ARG A 318 20.98 5.17 7.29
C ARG A 318 22.01 5.39 6.19
N VAL A 319 21.55 6.05 5.12
CA VAL A 319 22.37 6.55 4.01
C VAL A 319 22.03 8.02 3.80
N GLN A 320 22.99 8.89 3.98
CA GLN A 320 22.85 10.33 3.79
C GLN A 320 23.73 10.79 2.62
N HIS A 321 23.09 11.21 1.53
CA HIS A 321 23.74 11.90 0.43
C HIS A 321 23.84 13.41 0.71
N ALA A 322 24.46 14.15 -0.19
CA ALA A 322 24.63 15.59 -0.05
C ALA A 322 23.29 16.32 0.19
N LEU A 323 23.31 17.24 1.13
CA LEU A 323 22.29 18.27 1.28
C LEU A 323 22.90 19.63 0.94
N ARG A 324 22.07 20.51 0.39
CA ARG A 324 22.45 21.90 0.13
C ARG A 324 21.91 22.75 1.26
N ALA A 325 22.73 23.56 1.88
CA ALA A 325 22.38 24.34 3.07
C ALA A 325 22.23 25.84 2.74
N PHE A 326 21.35 26.16 1.77
CA PHE A 326 21.14 27.54 1.32
C PHE A 326 20.18 28.33 2.22
N THR A 327 19.27 27.66 2.91
CA THR A 327 18.28 28.28 3.77
C THR A 327 18.43 27.84 5.23
N PRO A 328 17.88 28.61 6.21
CA PRO A 328 17.85 28.17 7.61
C PRO A 328 17.19 26.80 7.81
N ARG A 329 16.16 26.46 6.99
CA ARG A 329 15.53 25.14 7.00
C ARG A 329 16.50 24.05 6.56
N ASP A 330 17.29 24.31 5.52
CA ASP A 330 18.29 23.35 5.02
C ASP A 330 19.42 23.15 6.05
N GLN A 331 19.88 24.23 6.72
CA GLN A 331 20.86 24.12 7.81
C GLN A 331 20.34 23.28 8.96
N LYS A 332 19.05 23.45 9.32
CA LYS A 332 18.39 22.60 10.32
C LYS A 332 18.34 21.14 9.87
N ALA A 333 18.10 20.87 8.58
CA ALA A 333 18.10 19.54 8.01
C ALA A 333 19.48 18.87 8.11
N VAL A 334 20.54 19.59 7.74
CA VAL A 334 21.93 19.12 7.88
C VAL A 334 22.25 18.79 9.33
N LYS A 335 21.89 19.67 10.27
CA LYS A 335 22.10 19.44 11.70
C LYS A 335 21.32 18.20 12.17
N SER A 336 20.04 18.07 11.83
CA SER A 336 19.22 16.93 12.21
C SER A 336 19.77 15.62 11.65
N ALA A 337 20.23 15.61 10.40
CA ALA A 337 20.88 14.44 9.81
C ALA A 337 22.17 14.06 10.59
N ALA A 338 23.02 15.04 10.87
CA ALA A 338 24.27 14.84 11.59
C ALA A 338 24.02 14.31 13.02
N ASP A 339 23.10 14.92 13.76
CA ASP A 339 22.79 14.56 15.14
C ASP A 339 22.20 13.15 15.29
N THR A 340 21.61 12.61 14.20
CA THR A 340 20.96 11.29 14.20
C THR A 340 21.85 10.17 13.67
N MET A 341 23.04 10.45 13.18
CA MET A 341 24.04 9.47 12.75
C MET A 341 25.06 9.21 13.86
N ARG A 342 25.55 7.96 13.97
CA ARG A 342 26.54 7.64 14.99
C ARG A 342 27.85 8.39 14.73
N PRO A 343 28.37 9.16 15.71
CA PRO A 343 29.62 9.91 15.54
C PRO A 343 30.80 9.02 15.16
N ASN A 344 31.64 9.54 14.29
CA ASN A 344 32.98 9.00 13.97
C ASN A 344 33.98 10.13 14.22
N PRO A 345 34.73 10.14 15.31
CA PRO A 345 35.53 11.30 15.74
C PRO A 345 36.42 11.96 14.68
N PRO A 346 37.02 11.22 13.70
CA PRO A 346 37.79 11.85 12.63
C PRO A 346 36.92 12.62 11.61
N LEU A 347 35.60 12.42 11.61
CA LEU A 347 34.67 12.93 10.59
C LEU A 347 33.73 13.98 11.19
N ASP A 348 33.81 15.21 10.70
CA ASP A 348 32.74 16.20 10.93
C ASP A 348 31.57 15.87 9.99
N VAL A 349 30.57 15.17 10.53
CA VAL A 349 29.39 14.71 9.77
C VAL A 349 28.62 15.89 9.18
N GLY A 350 28.46 16.99 9.93
CA GLY A 350 27.72 18.18 9.49
C GLY A 350 28.39 18.87 8.31
N ALA A 351 29.70 19.10 8.39
CA ALA A 351 30.47 19.67 7.27
C ALA A 351 30.48 18.71 6.07
N ALA A 352 30.73 17.43 6.30
CA ALA A 352 30.80 16.43 5.25
C ALA A 352 29.52 16.35 4.41
N ILE A 353 28.32 16.42 5.04
CA ILE A 353 27.02 16.36 4.32
C ILE A 353 26.93 17.43 3.22
N THR A 354 27.49 18.61 3.44
CA THR A 354 27.44 19.71 2.45
C THR A 354 28.50 19.61 1.35
N GLU A 355 29.53 18.78 1.57
CA GLU A 355 30.68 18.61 0.69
C GLU A 355 30.61 17.34 -0.15
N LEU A 356 29.69 16.40 0.14
CA LEU A 356 29.55 15.15 -0.60
C LEU A 356 29.37 15.38 -2.09
N GLY A 357 30.12 14.65 -2.89
CA GLY A 357 29.95 14.59 -4.34
C GLY A 357 28.82 13.65 -4.77
N VAL A 358 28.51 13.66 -6.07
CA VAL A 358 27.52 12.73 -6.64
C VAL A 358 27.98 11.28 -6.46
N GLY A 359 27.14 10.44 -5.87
CA GLY A 359 27.44 9.03 -5.56
C GLY A 359 28.32 8.84 -4.33
N GLU A 360 28.69 9.92 -3.61
CA GLU A 360 29.19 9.82 -2.24
C GLU A 360 28.02 9.80 -1.25
N ALA A 361 28.23 9.15 -0.12
CA ALA A 361 27.27 9.14 0.97
C ALA A 361 27.97 8.99 2.34
N LEU A 362 27.29 9.44 3.36
CA LEU A 362 27.56 9.04 4.72
C LEU A 362 26.67 7.83 5.04
N VAL A 363 27.28 6.76 5.52
CA VAL A 363 26.58 5.48 5.76
C VAL A 363 26.80 5.06 7.21
N SER A 364 25.69 4.70 7.87
CA SER A 364 25.68 4.09 9.21
C SER A 364 24.63 2.97 9.19
N PHE A 365 25.08 1.72 8.98
CA PHE A 365 24.22 0.56 9.08
C PHE A 365 24.32 -0.08 10.47
N LEU A 366 23.44 -1.01 10.75
CA LEU A 366 23.46 -1.77 12.00
C LEU A 366 24.49 -2.90 11.93
N ASP A 367 25.24 -3.07 13.03
CA ASP A 367 26.15 -4.20 13.23
C ASP A 367 25.35 -5.51 13.52
N GLU A 368 26.04 -6.65 13.61
CA GLU A 368 25.46 -7.95 13.93
C GLU A 368 24.65 -7.95 15.24
N LYS A 369 24.98 -7.06 16.17
CA LYS A 369 24.27 -6.89 17.45
C LYS A 369 23.12 -5.89 17.35
N GLY A 370 22.85 -5.31 16.15
CA GLY A 370 21.81 -4.34 15.90
C GLY A 370 22.11 -2.93 16.45
N ARG A 371 23.39 -2.58 16.62
CA ARG A 371 23.81 -1.23 17.01
C ARG A 371 24.28 -0.47 15.77
N PRO A 372 24.00 0.85 15.65
CA PRO A 372 24.51 1.64 14.55
C PRO A 372 26.05 1.58 14.50
N CYS A 373 26.63 1.35 13.34
CA CYS A 373 28.05 1.48 13.08
C CYS A 373 28.50 2.95 13.08
N PRO A 374 29.76 3.29 13.37
CA PRO A 374 30.28 4.63 13.15
C PRO A 374 29.99 5.10 11.71
N THR A 375 29.69 6.38 11.55
CA THR A 375 29.38 6.94 10.22
C THR A 375 30.62 7.01 9.35
N GLU A 376 30.53 6.46 8.15
CA GLU A 376 31.62 6.44 7.18
C GLU A 376 31.29 7.27 5.94
N ARG A 377 32.29 8.03 5.44
CA ARG A 377 32.19 8.73 4.14
C ARG A 377 32.69 7.80 3.04
N VAL A 378 31.79 7.36 2.19
CA VAL A 378 32.04 6.28 1.23
C VAL A 378 31.41 6.56 -0.14
N TYR A 379 31.79 5.80 -1.15
CA TYR A 379 31.16 5.78 -2.47
C TYR A 379 30.16 4.62 -2.55
N VAL A 380 28.95 4.91 -3.01
CA VAL A 380 27.93 3.88 -3.27
C VAL A 380 28.39 2.98 -4.42
N MET A 381 28.17 1.69 -4.25
CA MET A 381 28.50 0.69 -5.28
C MET A 381 27.67 0.93 -6.55
N PRO A 382 28.25 0.79 -7.73
CA PRO A 382 27.49 0.85 -8.97
C PRO A 382 26.55 -0.36 -9.07
N PRO A 383 25.32 -0.17 -9.60
CA PRO A 383 24.39 -1.27 -9.78
C PRO A 383 24.82 -2.22 -10.90
N ALA A 384 24.38 -3.46 -10.83
CA ALA A 384 24.61 -4.48 -11.85
C ALA A 384 23.65 -4.36 -13.03
N SER A 385 22.46 -3.84 -12.79
CA SER A 385 21.44 -3.63 -13.82
C SER A 385 21.57 -2.28 -14.53
N GLN A 386 20.78 -2.09 -15.59
CA GLN A 386 20.75 -0.85 -16.34
C GLN A 386 20.29 0.33 -15.47
N ILE A 387 21.01 1.44 -15.56
CA ILE A 387 20.62 2.71 -14.96
C ILE A 387 19.69 3.45 -15.93
N GLY A 388 18.52 3.89 -15.43
CA GLY A 388 17.55 4.64 -16.21
C GLY A 388 16.43 3.78 -16.79
N PRO A 389 15.51 4.37 -17.56
CA PRO A 389 14.28 3.71 -17.99
C PRO A 389 14.51 2.66 -19.09
N ILE A 390 13.57 1.72 -19.19
CA ILE A 390 13.46 0.80 -20.33
C ILE A 390 12.70 1.43 -21.49
N THR A 391 12.86 0.85 -22.68
CA THR A 391 12.09 1.21 -23.87
C THR A 391 10.63 0.69 -23.77
N PRO A 392 9.68 1.28 -24.53
CA PRO A 392 8.31 0.76 -24.61
C PRO A 392 8.22 -0.70 -25.05
N ALA A 393 9.09 -1.13 -25.98
CA ALA A 393 9.14 -2.52 -26.44
C ALA A 393 9.59 -3.48 -25.33
N GLN A 394 10.60 -3.12 -24.55
CA GLN A 394 11.05 -3.90 -23.39
C GLN A 394 9.94 -3.97 -22.30
N ARG A 395 9.23 -2.87 -22.07
CA ARG A 395 8.08 -2.85 -21.15
C ARG A 395 6.99 -3.82 -21.59
N GLN A 396 6.63 -3.80 -22.88
CA GLN A 396 5.61 -4.71 -23.41
C GLN A 396 6.03 -6.18 -23.28
N ALA A 397 7.31 -6.51 -23.53
CA ALA A 397 7.83 -7.85 -23.32
C ALA A 397 7.72 -8.27 -21.85
N LEU A 398 8.13 -7.42 -20.90
CA LEU A 398 8.00 -7.71 -19.48
C LEU A 398 6.56 -7.98 -19.05
N LEU A 399 5.60 -7.21 -19.54
CA LEU A 399 4.18 -7.40 -19.22
C LEU A 399 3.65 -8.73 -19.78
N SER A 400 4.02 -9.09 -21.02
CA SER A 400 3.55 -10.33 -21.65
C SER A 400 4.18 -11.59 -21.05
N GLU A 401 5.41 -11.50 -20.53
CA GLU A 401 6.17 -12.61 -19.96
C GLU A 401 6.06 -12.69 -18.42
N SER A 402 5.35 -11.76 -17.82
CA SER A 402 5.19 -11.67 -16.35
C SER A 402 4.45 -12.90 -15.80
N ILE A 403 4.86 -13.35 -14.62
CA ILE A 403 4.19 -14.46 -13.89
C ILE A 403 2.73 -14.16 -13.52
N VAL A 404 2.34 -12.89 -13.49
CA VAL A 404 0.97 -12.43 -13.20
C VAL A 404 0.22 -11.96 -14.44
N ALA A 405 0.75 -12.20 -15.65
CA ALA A 405 0.09 -11.82 -16.90
C ALA A 405 -1.27 -12.53 -17.02
N GLY A 406 -2.32 -11.77 -17.31
CA GLY A 406 -3.69 -12.27 -17.43
C GLY A 406 -4.46 -12.40 -16.11
N VAL A 407 -3.80 -12.15 -14.96
CA VAL A 407 -4.46 -12.24 -13.63
C VAL A 407 -5.24 -10.97 -13.30
N TYR A 408 -4.63 -9.82 -13.54
CA TYR A 408 -5.14 -8.51 -13.08
C TYR A 408 -5.74 -7.64 -14.18
N GLU A 409 -5.51 -7.95 -15.46
CA GLU A 409 -5.96 -7.13 -16.60
C GLU A 409 -7.47 -7.06 -16.73
N LYS A 410 -8.14 -8.19 -16.48
CA LYS A 410 -9.59 -8.30 -16.62
C LYS A 410 -10.28 -7.97 -15.31
N THR A 411 -11.10 -6.93 -15.33
CA THR A 411 -11.94 -6.57 -14.18
C THR A 411 -13.03 -7.64 -13.94
N LEU A 412 -13.32 -7.88 -12.67
CA LEU A 412 -14.43 -8.72 -12.22
C LEU A 412 -15.51 -7.80 -11.65
N ASP A 413 -16.75 -8.02 -12.10
CA ASP A 413 -17.92 -7.33 -11.60
C ASP A 413 -18.86 -8.37 -10.97
N ARG A 414 -18.95 -8.39 -9.63
CA ARG A 414 -19.79 -9.31 -8.86
C ARG A 414 -21.01 -8.59 -8.34
N ASP A 415 -22.06 -9.35 -8.02
CA ASP A 415 -23.21 -8.81 -7.31
C ASP A 415 -22.77 -8.18 -5.98
N SER A 416 -22.92 -6.89 -5.88
CA SER A 416 -22.44 -6.05 -4.79
C SER A 416 -23.57 -5.20 -4.21
N ALA A 417 -23.26 -4.20 -3.41
CA ALA A 417 -24.26 -3.31 -2.82
C ALA A 417 -25.09 -2.59 -3.88
N TYR A 418 -24.47 -2.14 -4.96
CA TYR A 418 -25.16 -1.43 -6.03
C TYR A 418 -26.24 -2.27 -6.71
N GLU A 419 -25.92 -3.50 -7.12
CA GLU A 419 -26.85 -4.42 -7.78
C GLU A 419 -28.01 -4.80 -6.85
N LYS A 420 -27.73 -5.10 -5.57
CA LYS A 420 -28.72 -5.41 -4.57
C LYS A 420 -29.69 -4.24 -4.33
N LEU A 421 -29.18 -3.05 -4.13
CA LEU A 421 -29.99 -1.86 -3.90
C LEU A 421 -30.85 -1.51 -5.12
N LYS A 422 -30.28 -1.62 -6.33
CA LYS A 422 -31.02 -1.40 -7.58
C LYS A 422 -32.12 -2.43 -7.80
N GLY A 423 -31.86 -3.71 -7.48
CA GLY A 423 -32.86 -4.78 -7.51
C GLY A 423 -33.99 -4.53 -6.53
N HIS A 424 -33.71 -4.08 -5.31
CA HIS A 424 -34.72 -3.73 -4.32
C HIS A 424 -35.56 -2.52 -4.78
N ALA A 425 -34.94 -1.51 -5.39
CA ALA A 425 -35.67 -0.36 -5.91
C ALA A 425 -36.62 -0.74 -7.07
N ALA A 426 -36.17 -1.57 -7.98
CA ALA A 426 -37.00 -2.11 -9.08
C ALA A 426 -38.18 -2.95 -8.56
N ALA A 427 -37.96 -3.82 -7.54
CA ALA A 427 -38.99 -4.62 -6.93
C ALA A 427 -40.05 -3.75 -6.19
N ARG A 428 -39.60 -2.67 -5.52
CA ARG A 428 -40.53 -1.70 -4.89
C ARG A 428 -41.36 -0.93 -5.94
N ALA A 429 -40.77 -0.54 -7.06
CA ALA A 429 -41.46 0.14 -8.15
C ALA A 429 -42.57 -0.75 -8.77
N THR A 430 -42.27 -2.02 -9.03
CA THR A 430 -43.28 -2.97 -9.53
C THR A 430 -44.41 -3.27 -8.55
N GLN A 431 -44.11 -3.25 -7.24
CA GLN A 431 -45.15 -3.38 -6.21
C GLN A 431 -46.03 -2.12 -6.06
N SER A 432 -45.47 -0.95 -6.29
CA SER A 432 -46.26 0.31 -6.27
C SER A 432 -47.20 0.42 -7.47
N ASP A 433 -46.73 -0.03 -8.65
CA ASP A 433 -47.56 -0.06 -9.86
C ASP A 433 -48.70 -1.08 -9.81
N SER A 434 -48.44 -2.24 -9.15
CA SER A 434 -49.50 -3.22 -8.93
C SER A 434 -50.53 -2.79 -7.90
N LYS A 435 -50.16 -1.97 -6.91
CA LYS A 435 -51.09 -1.38 -5.93
C LYS A 435 -51.94 -0.23 -6.54
N SER A 436 -51.37 0.55 -7.45
CA SER A 436 -52.10 1.60 -8.14
C SER A 436 -53.07 1.07 -9.21
N ALA A 437 -52.82 -0.10 -9.79
CA ALA A 437 -53.71 -0.76 -10.72
C ALA A 437 -54.90 -1.45 -10.02
N SER A 438 -54.83 -1.76 -8.72
CA SER A 438 -55.91 -2.42 -7.99
C SER A 438 -56.89 -1.48 -7.31
N THR A 439 -56.69 -0.15 -7.39
CA THR A 439 -57.61 0.85 -6.80
C THR A 439 -58.64 1.40 -7.79
N ALA A 440 -58.74 0.88 -9.02
CA ALA A 440 -59.69 1.35 -10.05
C ALA A 440 -60.90 0.39 -10.27
N GLN A 441 -61.34 -0.41 -9.27
CA GLN A 441 -62.69 -1.05 -9.28
C GLN A 441 -63.15 -1.30 -7.86
N ALA A 442 -64.07 -0.43 -7.36
CA ALA A 442 -64.95 -0.77 -6.28
C ALA A 442 -66.29 -1.29 -6.81
N PRO A 443 -66.93 -2.26 -6.15
CA PRO A 443 -68.09 -1.88 -5.38
C PRO A 443 -68.15 -2.48 -3.98
N ALA A 444 -68.85 -1.77 -3.12
CA ALA A 444 -69.10 -2.00 -1.72
C ALA A 444 -69.60 -3.36 -1.33
N ALA A 445 -69.08 -3.92 -0.20
CA ALA A 445 -69.91 -4.42 0.93
C ALA A 445 -69.09 -5.10 2.03
N GLN A 446 -69.20 -4.58 3.24
CA GLN A 446 -69.29 -5.19 4.57
C GLN A 446 -68.25 -6.26 5.05
N GLY A 447 -67.56 -5.89 6.11
CA GLY A 447 -67.54 -6.68 7.36
C GLY A 447 -66.37 -7.60 7.62
N GLY A 448 -65.52 -7.27 8.59
CA GLY A 448 -65.00 -8.26 9.53
C GLY A 448 -63.56 -8.76 9.29
N GLY A 449 -62.72 -8.54 10.30
CA GLY A 449 -61.61 -9.42 10.56
C GLY A 449 -60.22 -8.94 10.21
N MET A 450 -59.65 -8.08 11.06
CA MET A 450 -58.23 -7.82 11.19
C MET A 450 -57.58 -9.01 11.97
N PHE A 451 -56.38 -9.40 11.58
CA PHE A 451 -55.56 -10.50 12.11
C PHE A 451 -55.69 -11.84 11.33
N ASP A 452 -54.88 -11.99 10.28
CA ASP A 452 -54.16 -13.22 9.95
C ASP A 452 -53.43 -13.04 8.59
N SER A 453 -52.17 -12.71 8.60
CA SER A 453 -51.23 -13.00 7.48
C SER A 453 -49.80 -12.52 7.74
N ILE A 454 -49.23 -12.92 8.88
CA ILE A 454 -47.77 -12.84 9.11
C ILE A 454 -47.28 -14.23 9.55
N SER A 455 -47.56 -15.28 8.81
CA SER A 455 -46.98 -16.59 9.12
C SER A 455 -46.80 -17.56 7.95
N SER A 456 -46.65 -17.09 6.73
CA SER A 456 -46.44 -17.99 5.57
C SER A 456 -45.28 -17.61 4.62
N GLY A 457 -44.15 -17.22 5.18
CA GLY A 457 -42.96 -16.89 4.37
C GLY A 457 -41.64 -17.58 4.75
N LEU A 458 -41.63 -18.43 5.78
CA LEU A 458 -40.41 -18.99 6.34
C LEU A 458 -40.30 -20.53 6.31
N GLY A 459 -41.00 -21.22 5.44
CA GLY A 459 -41.17 -22.69 5.49
C GLY A 459 -40.71 -23.53 4.33
N SER A 460 -39.89 -23.03 3.36
CA SER A 460 -39.61 -23.85 2.18
C SER A 460 -38.10 -23.94 1.75
N ILE A 461 -37.15 -23.79 2.64
CA ILE A 461 -35.72 -24.06 2.33
C ILE A 461 -35.06 -25.00 3.36
N LEU A 462 -35.79 -25.99 3.86
CA LEU A 462 -35.16 -27.10 4.59
C LEU A 462 -35.90 -28.38 4.33
N GLY A 463 -35.38 -29.18 3.39
CA GLY A 463 -35.82 -30.57 3.26
C GLY A 463 -35.56 -31.24 1.92
N GLY A 464 -34.63 -32.19 1.91
CA GLY A 464 -34.54 -33.28 0.92
C GLY A 464 -33.25 -33.35 0.08
N GLY A 465 -32.28 -34.07 0.40
CA GLY A 465 -31.97 -35.48 0.33
C GLY A 465 -31.26 -35.92 -0.93
N GLY A 466 -29.98 -36.33 -0.82
CA GLY A 466 -29.38 -37.46 -1.53
C GLY A 466 -28.82 -37.28 -2.94
N GLY A 467 -27.50 -37.47 -3.10
CA GLY A 467 -26.93 -37.86 -4.38
C GLY A 467 -25.48 -37.36 -4.63
N ARG A 468 -24.51 -38.22 -4.40
CA ARG A 468 -23.11 -38.07 -4.75
C ARG A 468 -22.88 -37.73 -6.23
N ARG A 469 -22.20 -36.61 -6.46
CA ARG A 469 -21.25 -36.45 -7.59
C ARG A 469 -20.37 -35.21 -7.30
N THR A 470 -19.09 -35.48 -7.10
CA THR A 470 -18.02 -34.47 -7.05
C THR A 470 -17.91 -33.77 -8.39
N SER A 471 -18.15 -32.49 -8.44
CA SER A 471 -17.90 -31.67 -9.63
C SER A 471 -17.41 -30.28 -9.22
N ALA A 472 -16.80 -29.60 -10.14
CA ALA A 472 -16.14 -28.26 -10.09
C ALA A 472 -16.70 -27.19 -9.13
N GLY A 473 -17.88 -27.41 -8.54
CA GLY A 473 -18.47 -26.57 -7.49
C GLY A 473 -17.75 -26.62 -6.14
N GLU A 474 -17.03 -27.71 -5.83
CA GLU A 474 -16.34 -27.84 -4.53
C GLU A 474 -15.05 -27.02 -4.44
N GLN A 475 -14.38 -26.75 -5.56
CA GLN A 475 -13.24 -25.84 -5.62
C GLN A 475 -13.67 -24.38 -5.53
N LEU A 476 -14.79 -24.02 -6.14
CA LEU A 476 -15.41 -22.70 -6.00
C LEU A 476 -15.94 -22.46 -4.58
N PHE A 477 -16.48 -23.49 -3.92
CA PHE A 477 -16.96 -23.38 -2.53
C PHE A 477 -15.82 -23.26 -1.53
N LYS A 478 -14.67 -23.91 -1.74
CA LYS A 478 -13.47 -23.76 -0.90
C LYS A 478 -12.84 -22.37 -1.04
N SER A 479 -12.83 -21.78 -2.22
CA SER A 479 -12.34 -20.41 -2.42
C SER A 479 -13.29 -19.36 -1.83
N ALA A 480 -14.61 -19.55 -1.97
CA ALA A 480 -15.62 -18.70 -1.37
C ALA A 480 -15.63 -18.81 0.18
N ALA A 481 -15.53 -20.03 0.72
CA ALA A 481 -15.48 -20.25 2.18
C ALA A 481 -14.17 -19.70 2.80
N SER A 482 -13.04 -19.71 2.08
CA SER A 482 -11.79 -19.11 2.55
C SER A 482 -11.80 -17.58 2.50
N SER A 483 -12.60 -16.97 1.62
CA SER A 483 -12.78 -15.52 1.58
C SER A 483 -13.73 -15.05 2.70
N ILE A 484 -14.83 -15.77 2.96
CA ILE A 484 -15.76 -15.47 4.06
C ILE A 484 -15.10 -15.66 5.42
N GLY A 485 -14.30 -16.70 5.61
CA GLY A 485 -13.54 -16.92 6.84
C GLY A 485 -12.47 -15.87 7.11
N ARG A 486 -11.84 -15.33 6.05
CA ARG A 486 -10.90 -14.21 6.13
C ARG A 486 -11.61 -12.88 6.41
N GLU A 487 -12.78 -12.66 5.84
CA GLU A 487 -13.61 -11.47 6.05
C GLU A 487 -14.09 -11.38 7.51
N VAL A 488 -14.58 -12.48 8.08
CA VAL A 488 -14.97 -12.53 9.50
C VAL A 488 -13.76 -12.36 10.44
N GLY A 489 -12.61 -12.94 10.10
CA GLY A 489 -11.36 -12.73 10.82
C GLY A 489 -10.88 -11.26 10.77
N ARG A 490 -10.99 -10.61 9.62
CA ARG A 490 -10.67 -9.19 9.41
C ARG A 490 -11.60 -8.26 10.23
N GLN A 491 -12.90 -8.57 10.31
CA GLN A 491 -13.85 -7.79 11.10
C GLN A 491 -13.57 -7.89 12.60
N ILE A 492 -13.18 -9.06 13.10
CA ILE A 492 -12.80 -9.24 14.51
C ILE A 492 -11.51 -8.45 14.82
N ILE A 493 -10.51 -8.48 13.94
CA ILE A 493 -9.25 -7.74 14.12
C ILE A 493 -9.49 -6.22 13.98
N ARG A 494 -10.32 -5.78 13.04
CA ARG A 494 -10.74 -4.37 12.93
C ARG A 494 -11.53 -3.90 14.15
N GLY A 495 -12.39 -4.73 14.71
CA GLY A 495 -13.13 -4.46 15.97
C GLY A 495 -12.22 -4.40 17.19
N VAL A 496 -11.26 -5.30 17.31
CA VAL A 496 -10.28 -5.34 18.41
C VAL A 496 -9.30 -4.16 18.33
N LEU A 497 -8.79 -3.81 17.14
CA LEU A 497 -7.95 -2.63 16.98
C LEU A 497 -8.73 -1.31 17.16
N GLY A 498 -10.00 -1.26 16.78
CA GLY A 498 -10.91 -0.14 17.09
C GLY A 498 -11.22 0.00 18.57
N GLY A 499 -11.40 -1.13 19.28
CA GLY A 499 -11.72 -1.18 20.71
C GLY A 499 -10.56 -0.86 21.64
N ILE A 500 -9.31 -1.15 21.24
CA ILE A 500 -8.11 -0.85 22.04
C ILE A 500 -7.83 0.66 22.10
N PHE A 501 -8.31 1.44 21.12
CA PHE A 501 -8.06 2.89 21.05
C PHE A 501 -9.27 3.76 21.42
N GLY A 502 -10.44 3.14 21.76
CA GLY A 502 -11.65 3.85 22.17
C GLY A 502 -11.80 4.12 23.68
N GLY A 503 -10.88 3.71 24.50
CA GLY A 503 -10.97 3.76 25.96
C GLY A 503 -9.83 4.51 26.63
N SER A 504 -9.90 5.81 26.74
CA SER A 504 -9.52 6.55 27.95
C SER A 504 -9.75 8.06 27.75
N ARG A 505 -10.88 8.54 28.25
CA ARG A 505 -11.01 9.89 28.80
C ARG A 505 -11.58 9.75 30.19
N ARG A 506 -10.74 9.95 31.17
CA ARG A 506 -11.03 10.63 32.42
C ARG A 506 -9.98 11.67 32.64
#